data_85b2cf0fe6a5165ccf8f49fd197b6138
#
_entry.id   85b2cf0fe6a5165ccf8f49fd197b6138
#
_cell.length_a   1.000
_cell.length_b   1.000
_cell.length_c   1.000
_cell.angle_alpha   90.00
_cell.angle_beta   90.00
_cell.angle_gamma   90.00
#
_symmetry.space_group_name_H-M   'P 1'
#
loop_
_entity.id
_entity.type
_entity.pdbx_description
1 polymer ?
#
loop_
_entity_poly.entity_id
_entity_poly.type
_entity_poly.pdbx_seq_one_letter_code
_entity_poly.pdbx_strand_id
1 'polypeptide(L)'
;MNSNQISNQTPSSAHPFTYVTVVSGLPRSGTSMMMQMLAAGGLTAMTDAIRQADADNPRGYFEVERVKRLKDGDVAWMIEAEGKAIKIISALLEHLPPGHHYKVIFMQRALGETLASQRKMLIHRGEDPARIDDAELTRLFQKHLQKIEAWLASQPNLEVLYVNYNEMVAAPQAVGHQELVCQRRWRTFDDLDDQRRHARGDRIQIGTG
;
A
#
# COMPACT_ATOMS: atom_id res chain seq x y z
N MET A 1 52.04 -20.64 -20.04
CA MET A 1 50.66 -20.95 -20.46
C MET A 1 49.74 -20.45 -19.38
N ASN A 2 49.27 -19.23 -19.54
CA ASN A 2 48.36 -18.59 -18.58
C ASN A 2 46.95 -18.59 -19.16
N SER A 3 46.09 -19.42 -18.59
CA SER A 3 44.67 -19.48 -18.97
C SER A 3 43.90 -18.43 -18.11
N ASN A 4 43.58 -17.29 -18.74
CA ASN A 4 42.65 -16.31 -18.19
C ASN A 4 41.24 -16.89 -18.24
N GLN A 5 40.71 -17.23 -17.10
CA GLN A 5 39.27 -17.49 -16.93
C GLN A 5 38.55 -16.15 -16.82
N ILE A 6 37.88 -15.73 -17.87
CA ILE A 6 36.93 -14.64 -17.89
C ILE A 6 35.63 -15.19 -17.30
N SER A 7 35.35 -14.82 -16.06
CA SER A 7 34.05 -15.09 -15.42
C SER A 7 32.98 -14.23 -16.09
N ASN A 8 32.16 -14.84 -16.92
CA ASN A 8 30.91 -14.28 -17.43
C ASN A 8 29.94 -14.07 -16.27
N GLN A 9 29.95 -12.88 -15.70
CA GLN A 9 28.84 -12.41 -14.87
C GLN A 9 27.70 -12.03 -15.81
N THR A 10 26.68 -12.88 -15.86
CA THR A 10 25.39 -12.56 -16.48
C THR A 10 24.81 -11.34 -15.77
N PRO A 11 24.48 -10.23 -16.45
CA PRO A 11 23.84 -9.11 -15.79
C PRO A 11 22.47 -9.58 -15.30
N SER A 12 22.27 -9.49 -13.99
CA SER A 12 20.96 -9.65 -13.34
C SER A 12 19.95 -8.78 -14.08
N SER A 13 18.89 -9.39 -14.61
CA SER A 13 17.78 -8.69 -15.24
C SER A 13 17.13 -7.74 -14.22
N ALA A 14 17.58 -6.50 -14.21
CA ALA A 14 16.92 -5.43 -13.50
C ALA A 14 15.51 -5.27 -14.10
N HIS A 15 14.48 -5.60 -13.36
CA HIS A 15 13.10 -5.28 -13.72
C HIS A 15 12.99 -3.75 -13.82
N PRO A 16 12.60 -3.19 -14.97
CA PRO A 16 12.70 -1.75 -15.22
C PRO A 16 11.73 -0.89 -14.40
N PHE A 17 10.83 -1.48 -13.62
CA PHE A 17 9.88 -0.75 -12.77
C PHE A 17 9.67 -1.46 -11.44
N THR A 18 10.30 -0.94 -10.41
CA THR A 18 9.98 -1.29 -9.03
C THR A 18 8.92 -0.31 -8.51
N TYR A 19 7.86 -0.82 -7.91
CA TYR A 19 6.82 -0.02 -7.24
C TYR A 19 6.69 -0.46 -5.80
N VAL A 20 6.16 0.45 -4.98
CA VAL A 20 5.81 0.17 -3.59
C VAL A 20 4.32 -0.15 -3.52
N THR A 21 3.95 -1.30 -2.95
CA THR A 21 2.55 -1.59 -2.66
C THR A 21 2.16 -0.96 -1.32
N VAL A 22 1.27 0.02 -1.35
CA VAL A 22 0.80 0.72 -0.15
C VAL A 22 -0.59 0.23 0.21
N VAL A 23 -0.75 -0.33 1.42
CA VAL A 23 -2.06 -0.63 1.99
C VAL A 23 -2.48 0.54 2.87
N SER A 24 -3.57 1.20 2.53
CA SER A 24 -4.04 2.42 3.17
C SER A 24 -5.53 2.41 3.50
N GLY A 25 -5.99 3.44 4.18
CA GLY A 25 -7.35 3.66 4.62
C GLY A 25 -7.41 4.34 5.98
N LEU A 26 -8.62 4.51 6.51
CA LEU A 26 -8.82 4.97 7.89
C LEU A 26 -8.29 3.93 8.89
N PRO A 27 -7.89 4.33 10.09
CA PRO A 27 -7.69 3.37 11.19
C PRO A 27 -8.93 2.49 11.36
N ARG A 28 -8.76 1.17 11.55
CA ARG A 28 -9.84 0.18 11.71
C ARG A 28 -10.64 -0.14 10.42
N SER A 29 -10.18 0.26 9.27
CA SER A 29 -10.81 -0.08 7.97
C SER A 29 -10.43 -1.47 7.42
N GLY A 30 -9.58 -2.24 8.10
CA GLY A 30 -9.15 -3.58 7.66
C GLY A 30 -7.77 -3.63 7.01
N THR A 31 -6.97 -2.58 7.11
CA THR A 31 -5.61 -2.52 6.53
C THR A 31 -4.69 -3.65 7.01
N SER A 32 -4.74 -4.04 8.31
CA SER A 32 -3.92 -5.17 8.80
C SER A 32 -4.35 -6.51 8.20
N MET A 33 -5.66 -6.71 7.96
CA MET A 33 -6.17 -7.91 7.30
C MET A 33 -5.67 -7.97 5.85
N MET A 34 -5.72 -6.86 5.12
CA MET A 34 -5.18 -6.79 3.77
C MET A 34 -3.67 -7.09 3.72
N MET A 35 -2.88 -6.55 4.66
CA MET A 35 -1.45 -6.88 4.76
C MET A 35 -1.22 -8.38 4.98
N GLN A 36 -2.05 -9.05 5.80
CA GLN A 36 -1.98 -10.50 6.00
C GLN A 36 -2.29 -11.27 4.72
N MET A 37 -3.32 -10.84 3.97
CA MET A 37 -3.70 -11.48 2.71
C MET A 37 -2.58 -11.34 1.67
N LEU A 38 -1.98 -10.17 1.53
CA LEU A 38 -0.84 -9.94 0.64
C LEU A 38 0.36 -10.80 1.02
N ALA A 39 0.68 -10.88 2.31
CA ALA A 39 1.77 -11.73 2.81
C ALA A 39 1.50 -13.22 2.55
N ALA A 40 0.26 -13.68 2.76
CA ALA A 40 -0.16 -15.05 2.43
C ALA A 40 -0.11 -15.32 0.92
N GLY A 41 -0.34 -14.31 0.08
CA GLY A 41 -0.19 -14.35 -1.37
C GLY A 41 1.27 -14.28 -1.86
N GLY A 42 2.24 -14.20 -0.95
CA GLY A 42 3.67 -14.22 -1.28
C GLY A 42 4.31 -12.84 -1.46
N LEU A 43 3.56 -11.74 -1.25
CA LEU A 43 4.15 -10.41 -1.28
C LEU A 43 4.82 -10.10 0.07
N THR A 44 6.10 -9.74 0.05
CA THR A 44 6.82 -9.40 1.28
C THR A 44 6.19 -8.19 1.97
N ALA A 45 5.74 -8.36 3.21
CA ALA A 45 5.22 -7.26 4.03
C ALA A 45 6.35 -6.62 4.84
N MET A 46 6.48 -5.29 4.75
CA MET A 46 7.37 -4.54 5.63
C MET A 46 6.76 -4.40 7.02
N THR A 47 7.53 -4.74 8.03
CA THR A 47 7.20 -4.53 9.45
C THR A 47 8.49 -4.45 10.25
N ASP A 48 8.50 -3.63 11.29
CA ASP A 48 9.61 -3.58 12.26
C ASP A 48 9.35 -4.46 13.49
N ALA A 49 8.16 -5.07 13.56
CA ALA A 49 7.71 -5.91 14.67
C ALA A 49 7.70 -5.23 16.06
N ILE A 50 7.80 -3.90 16.11
CA ILE A 50 7.80 -3.14 17.38
C ILE A 50 6.45 -3.27 18.06
N ARG A 51 5.37 -3.09 17.31
CA ARG A 51 4.02 -3.24 17.84
C ARG A 51 3.59 -4.70 17.78
N GLN A 52 3.53 -5.32 18.96
CA GLN A 52 3.11 -6.72 19.11
C GLN A 52 1.61 -6.91 18.85
N ALA A 53 1.23 -8.15 18.52
CA ALA A 53 -0.16 -8.56 18.44
C ALA A 53 -0.85 -8.40 19.81
N ASP A 54 -2.14 -8.04 19.78
CA ASP A 54 -2.99 -7.89 20.96
C ASP A 54 -4.42 -8.39 20.67
N ALA A 55 -5.33 -8.25 21.64
CA ALA A 55 -6.73 -8.68 21.49
C ALA A 55 -7.48 -7.95 20.37
N ASP A 56 -7.06 -6.73 20.00
CA ASP A 56 -7.65 -5.94 18.91
C ASP A 56 -7.12 -6.33 17.54
N ASN A 57 -5.95 -6.97 17.48
CA ASN A 57 -5.33 -7.48 16.27
C ASN A 57 -4.42 -8.68 16.55
N PRO A 58 -4.99 -9.88 16.78
CA PRO A 58 -4.25 -11.07 17.20
C PRO A 58 -3.19 -11.56 16.21
N ARG A 59 -3.29 -11.15 14.95
CA ARG A 59 -2.34 -11.53 13.89
C ARG A 59 -1.28 -10.48 13.60
N GLY A 60 -1.20 -9.42 14.43
CA GLY A 60 -0.20 -8.36 14.31
C GLY A 60 -0.64 -7.19 13.45
N TYR A 61 0.11 -6.09 13.56
CA TYR A 61 -0.27 -4.79 13.01
C TYR A 61 0.40 -4.46 11.68
N PHE A 62 1.51 -5.10 11.33
CA PHE A 62 2.31 -4.78 10.14
C PHE A 62 2.65 -3.28 10.07
N GLU A 63 3.07 -2.71 11.19
CA GLU A 63 3.46 -1.31 11.26
C GLU A 63 4.97 -1.18 11.08
N VAL A 64 5.39 -0.04 10.55
CA VAL A 64 6.78 0.42 10.46
C VAL A 64 6.81 1.79 11.11
N GLU A 65 7.54 1.94 12.21
CA GLU A 65 7.55 3.17 13.01
C GLU A 65 8.01 4.39 12.20
N ARG A 66 8.95 4.18 11.27
CA ARG A 66 9.44 5.23 10.37
C ARG A 66 8.36 5.87 9.50
N VAL A 67 7.27 5.15 9.21
CA VAL A 67 6.11 5.69 8.46
C VAL A 67 5.56 6.95 9.13
N LYS A 68 5.57 7.02 10.46
CA LYS A 68 5.07 8.19 11.21
C LYS A 68 5.89 9.46 10.94
N ARG A 69 7.16 9.30 10.52
CA ARG A 69 8.08 10.41 10.22
C ARG A 69 8.04 10.85 8.75
N LEU A 70 7.21 10.25 7.90
CA LEU A 70 7.00 10.71 6.53
C LEU A 70 6.65 12.20 6.47
N LYS A 71 5.78 12.65 7.40
CA LYS A 71 5.40 14.07 7.55
C LYS A 71 6.57 14.99 7.88
N ASP A 72 7.64 14.44 8.45
CA ASP A 72 8.85 15.16 8.86
C ASP A 72 9.95 15.08 7.78
N GLY A 73 9.64 14.48 6.61
CA GLY A 73 10.55 14.33 5.48
C GLY A 73 11.53 13.14 5.58
N ASP A 74 11.35 12.22 6.55
CA ASP A 74 12.14 10.98 6.60
C ASP A 74 11.64 10.00 5.54
N VAL A 75 12.17 10.12 4.32
CA VAL A 75 11.72 9.35 3.14
C VAL A 75 12.81 8.47 2.53
N ALA A 76 14.07 8.60 2.96
CA ALA A 76 15.22 7.91 2.35
C ALA A 76 15.06 6.36 2.36
N TRP A 77 14.33 5.81 3.33
CA TRP A 77 14.08 4.39 3.46
C TRP A 77 13.03 3.85 2.47
N MET A 78 12.32 4.72 1.73
CA MET A 78 11.25 4.27 0.83
C MET A 78 11.78 3.35 -0.28
N ILE A 79 13.04 3.50 -0.66
CA ILE A 79 13.72 2.59 -1.60
C ILE A 79 13.71 1.13 -1.11
N GLU A 80 13.76 0.91 0.21
CA GLU A 80 13.71 -0.42 0.81
C GLU A 80 12.32 -1.05 0.71
N ALA A 81 11.28 -0.25 0.45
CA ALA A 81 9.89 -0.69 0.30
C ALA A 81 9.56 -1.12 -1.14
N GLU A 82 10.43 -0.86 -2.10
CA GLU A 82 10.24 -1.29 -3.49
C GLU A 82 10.09 -2.81 -3.59
N GLY A 83 9.09 -3.26 -4.34
CA GLY A 83 8.73 -4.67 -4.47
C GLY A 83 8.08 -5.29 -3.23
N LYS A 84 7.74 -4.49 -2.21
CA LYS A 84 7.13 -4.95 -0.95
C LYS A 84 5.80 -4.25 -0.68
N ALA A 85 5.04 -4.80 0.26
CA ALA A 85 3.85 -4.17 0.80
C ALA A 85 4.18 -3.42 2.09
N ILE A 86 3.66 -2.20 2.23
CA ILE A 86 3.78 -1.38 3.44
C ILE A 86 2.43 -0.79 3.82
N LYS A 87 2.14 -0.74 5.12
CA LYS A 87 0.92 -0.12 5.63
C LYS A 87 1.17 1.35 5.98
N ILE A 88 0.41 2.24 5.34
CA ILE A 88 0.47 3.69 5.56
C ILE A 88 -0.96 4.19 5.76
N ILE A 89 -1.26 4.80 6.92
CA ILE A 89 -2.59 5.37 7.18
C ILE A 89 -2.90 6.51 6.21
N SER A 90 -4.17 6.69 5.87
CA SER A 90 -4.59 7.67 4.87
C SER A 90 -4.12 9.11 5.15
N ALA A 91 -3.97 9.47 6.42
CA ALA A 91 -3.46 10.80 6.83
C ALA A 91 -1.99 11.07 6.46
N LEU A 92 -1.23 10.04 6.09
CA LEU A 92 0.18 10.17 5.73
C LEU A 92 0.44 10.01 4.23
N LEU A 93 -0.57 9.70 3.42
CA LEU A 93 -0.40 9.48 1.98
C LEU A 93 0.14 10.72 1.25
N GLU A 94 -0.29 11.92 1.65
CA GLU A 94 0.15 13.18 1.04
C GLU A 94 1.65 13.46 1.26
N HIS A 95 2.32 12.70 2.13
CA HIS A 95 3.76 12.81 2.40
C HIS A 95 4.60 11.75 1.68
N LEU A 96 3.98 10.96 0.78
CA LEU A 96 4.72 10.01 -0.04
C LEU A 96 5.68 10.76 -0.99
N PRO A 97 6.95 10.37 -1.08
CA PRO A 97 7.90 11.02 -1.99
C PRO A 97 7.51 10.79 -3.46
N PRO A 98 7.57 11.83 -4.30
CA PRO A 98 7.12 11.73 -5.71
C PRO A 98 8.06 10.92 -6.61
N GLY A 99 9.27 10.58 -6.12
CA GLY A 99 10.28 9.86 -6.89
C GLY A 99 10.05 8.35 -7.05
N HIS A 100 8.97 7.81 -6.48
CA HIS A 100 8.62 6.39 -6.55
C HIS A 100 7.27 6.18 -7.22
N HIS A 101 7.04 4.99 -7.76
CA HIS A 101 5.73 4.53 -8.22
C HIS A 101 5.03 3.74 -7.12
N TYR A 102 3.72 3.96 -6.97
CA TYR A 102 2.94 3.34 -5.91
C TYR A 102 1.70 2.63 -6.46
N LYS A 103 1.45 1.43 -5.95
CA LYS A 103 0.19 0.71 -6.09
C LYS A 103 -0.53 0.74 -4.76
N VAL A 104 -1.58 1.56 -4.67
CA VAL A 104 -2.29 1.83 -3.42
C VAL A 104 -3.54 0.96 -3.35
N ILE A 105 -3.63 0.09 -2.35
CA ILE A 105 -4.85 -0.62 -1.98
C ILE A 105 -5.52 0.20 -0.88
N PHE A 106 -6.59 0.90 -1.25
CA PHE A 106 -7.31 1.78 -0.32
C PHE A 106 -8.52 1.07 0.27
N MET A 107 -8.42 0.72 1.56
CA MET A 107 -9.44 -0.01 2.28
C MET A 107 -10.59 0.92 2.66
N GLN A 108 -11.79 0.58 2.20
CA GLN A 108 -13.04 1.27 2.52
C GLN A 108 -13.88 0.42 3.48
N ARG A 109 -14.43 1.02 4.51
CA ARG A 109 -15.34 0.39 5.46
C ARG A 109 -16.41 1.39 5.89
N ALA A 110 -17.62 0.91 6.15
CA ALA A 110 -18.70 1.76 6.67
C ALA A 110 -18.24 2.55 7.90
N LEU A 111 -18.44 3.88 7.91
CA LEU A 111 -17.92 4.74 8.97
C LEU A 111 -18.45 4.36 10.35
N GLY A 112 -19.74 4.00 10.46
CA GLY A 112 -20.31 3.53 11.73
C GLY A 112 -19.58 2.31 12.31
N GLU A 113 -19.19 1.35 11.47
CA GLU A 113 -18.44 0.17 11.90
C GLU A 113 -16.99 0.53 12.26
N THR A 114 -16.39 1.46 11.51
CA THR A 114 -15.04 1.97 11.79
C THR A 114 -15.00 2.65 13.15
N LEU A 115 -15.99 3.51 13.45
CA LEU A 115 -16.12 4.20 14.72
C LEU A 115 -16.38 3.22 15.88
N ALA A 116 -17.29 2.25 15.69
CA ALA A 116 -17.56 1.23 16.71
C ALA A 116 -16.31 0.41 17.04
N SER A 117 -15.53 0.03 16.00
CA SER A 117 -14.25 -0.68 16.18
C SER A 117 -13.19 0.18 16.87
N GLN A 118 -13.17 1.49 16.60
CA GLN A 118 -12.25 2.43 17.24
C GLN A 118 -12.60 2.64 18.72
N ARG A 119 -13.87 2.80 19.02
CA ARG A 119 -14.35 2.90 20.43
C ARG A 119 -13.96 1.66 21.24
N LYS A 120 -14.19 0.47 20.69
CA LYS A 120 -13.80 -0.78 21.37
C LYS A 120 -12.30 -0.79 21.68
N MET A 121 -11.46 -0.38 20.72
CA MET A 121 -10.02 -0.29 20.93
C MET A 121 -9.63 0.72 22.01
N LEU A 122 -10.27 1.90 22.05
CA LEU A 122 -10.02 2.93 23.09
C LEU A 122 -10.37 2.39 24.47
N ILE A 123 -11.52 1.74 24.63
CA ILE A 123 -11.93 1.08 25.88
C ILE A 123 -10.89 0.06 26.33
N HIS A 124 -10.42 -0.82 25.42
CA HIS A 124 -9.40 -1.82 25.75
C HIS A 124 -8.06 -1.20 26.19
N ARG A 125 -7.78 0.02 25.78
CA ARG A 125 -6.58 0.79 26.18
C ARG A 125 -6.77 1.63 27.43
N GLY A 126 -7.96 1.63 28.01
CA GLY A 126 -8.30 2.50 29.13
C GLY A 126 -8.40 3.98 28.77
N GLU A 127 -8.57 4.30 27.47
CA GLU A 127 -8.79 5.63 26.97
C GLU A 127 -10.29 5.97 26.93
N ASP A 128 -10.65 7.24 27.12
CA ASP A 128 -12.04 7.69 27.05
C ASP A 128 -12.58 7.63 25.62
N PRO A 129 -13.55 6.74 25.31
CA PRO A 129 -14.13 6.62 23.99
C PRO A 129 -15.07 7.77 23.62
N ALA A 130 -15.52 8.58 24.60
CA ALA A 130 -16.43 9.70 24.42
C ALA A 130 -15.70 11.05 24.26
N ARG A 131 -14.37 11.05 24.22
CA ARG A 131 -13.55 12.26 24.09
C ARG A 131 -13.94 13.12 22.89
N ILE A 132 -14.40 12.50 21.80
CA ILE A 132 -14.91 13.16 20.59
C ILE A 132 -16.27 12.56 20.28
N ASP A 133 -17.27 13.42 20.02
CA ASP A 133 -18.60 12.99 19.61
C ASP A 133 -18.57 12.25 18.26
N ASP A 134 -19.38 11.19 18.12
CA ASP A 134 -19.41 10.37 16.89
C ASP A 134 -19.84 11.15 15.67
N ALA A 135 -20.78 12.09 15.82
CA ALA A 135 -21.23 12.91 14.71
C ALA A 135 -20.12 13.86 14.25
N GLU A 136 -19.34 14.40 15.17
CA GLU A 136 -18.18 15.22 14.84
C GLU A 136 -17.08 14.37 14.20
N LEU A 137 -16.74 13.21 14.76
CA LEU A 137 -15.71 12.32 14.21
C LEU A 137 -16.12 11.80 12.83
N THR A 138 -17.40 11.50 12.60
CA THR A 138 -17.94 11.13 11.29
C THR A 138 -17.69 12.25 10.28
N ARG A 139 -18.01 13.50 10.61
CA ARG A 139 -17.78 14.66 9.72
C ARG A 139 -16.29 14.85 9.40
N LEU A 140 -15.44 14.71 10.40
CA LEU A 140 -13.98 14.80 10.22
C LEU A 140 -13.47 13.70 9.28
N PHE A 141 -13.90 12.45 9.47
CA PHE A 141 -13.52 11.35 8.59
C PHE A 141 -14.06 11.51 7.17
N GLN A 142 -15.30 11.95 7.00
CA GLN A 142 -15.86 12.23 5.66
C GLN A 142 -15.06 13.29 4.93
N LYS A 143 -14.79 14.42 5.60
CA LYS A 143 -13.97 15.51 5.02
C LYS A 143 -12.56 15.03 4.67
N HIS A 144 -11.94 14.24 5.56
CA HIS A 144 -10.62 13.67 5.33
C HIS A 144 -10.62 12.74 4.11
N LEU A 145 -11.59 11.80 4.02
CA LEU A 145 -11.70 10.88 2.89
C LEU A 145 -11.89 11.61 1.57
N GLN A 146 -12.79 12.60 1.51
CA GLN A 146 -12.98 13.43 0.31
C GLN A 146 -11.69 14.11 -0.13
N LYS A 147 -10.93 14.68 0.82
CA LYS A 147 -9.64 15.31 0.55
C LYS A 147 -8.62 14.31 -0.02
N ILE A 148 -8.50 13.15 0.63
CA ILE A 148 -7.53 12.12 0.24
C ILE A 148 -7.89 11.49 -1.10
N GLU A 149 -9.16 11.20 -1.37
CA GLU A 149 -9.62 10.65 -2.66
C GLU A 149 -9.33 11.64 -3.81
N ALA A 150 -9.60 12.92 -3.60
CA ALA A 150 -9.27 13.96 -4.58
C ALA A 150 -7.74 14.06 -4.81
N TRP A 151 -6.95 13.97 -3.75
CA TRP A 151 -5.49 13.98 -3.85
C TRP A 151 -4.97 12.74 -4.58
N LEU A 152 -5.43 11.54 -4.22
CA LEU A 152 -5.05 10.29 -4.89
C LEU A 152 -5.31 10.33 -6.40
N ALA A 153 -6.48 10.86 -6.80
CA ALA A 153 -6.85 10.99 -8.20
C ALA A 153 -5.96 11.98 -8.98
N SER A 154 -5.29 12.90 -8.30
CA SER A 154 -4.40 13.90 -8.91
C SER A 154 -2.95 13.45 -9.06
N GLN A 155 -2.55 12.32 -8.45
CA GLN A 155 -1.17 11.88 -8.46
C GLN A 155 -0.84 11.00 -9.67
N PRO A 156 0.09 11.41 -10.55
CA PRO A 156 0.40 10.64 -11.77
C PRO A 156 1.23 9.38 -11.50
N ASN A 157 1.87 9.28 -10.34
CA ASN A 157 2.72 8.17 -9.93
C ASN A 157 2.02 7.17 -9.00
N LEU A 158 0.70 7.31 -8.81
CA LEU A 158 -0.11 6.42 -7.99
C LEU A 158 -1.16 5.71 -8.85
N GLU A 159 -1.27 4.40 -8.66
CA GLU A 159 -2.40 3.58 -9.11
C GLU A 159 -3.21 3.17 -7.89
N VAL A 160 -4.53 3.39 -7.89
CA VAL A 160 -5.37 3.17 -6.71
C VAL A 160 -6.41 2.09 -6.97
N LEU A 161 -6.44 1.09 -6.10
CA LEU A 161 -7.49 0.09 -6.01
C LEU A 161 -8.29 0.31 -4.72
N TYR A 162 -9.57 0.60 -4.84
CA TYR A 162 -10.48 0.68 -3.71
C TYR A 162 -11.05 -0.70 -3.39
N VAL A 163 -10.93 -1.11 -2.12
CA VAL A 163 -11.40 -2.42 -1.63
C VAL A 163 -12.37 -2.24 -0.49
N ASN A 164 -13.60 -2.75 -0.67
CA ASN A 164 -14.62 -2.74 0.38
C ASN A 164 -14.35 -3.88 1.38
N TYR A 165 -14.17 -3.51 2.66
CA TYR A 165 -13.91 -4.46 3.74
C TYR A 165 -15.02 -5.50 3.89
N ASN A 166 -16.29 -5.06 3.86
CA ASN A 166 -17.43 -5.94 4.11
C ASN A 166 -17.61 -6.94 2.98
N GLU A 167 -17.43 -6.51 1.73
CA GLU A 167 -17.47 -7.40 0.56
C GLU A 167 -16.35 -8.44 0.62
N MET A 168 -15.13 -7.98 1.01
CA MET A 168 -13.98 -8.87 1.14
C MET A 168 -14.18 -9.93 2.23
N VAL A 169 -14.80 -9.57 3.36
CA VAL A 169 -15.10 -10.53 4.44
C VAL A 169 -16.22 -11.49 4.04
N ALA A 170 -17.24 -11.01 3.31
CA ALA A 170 -18.37 -11.82 2.87
C ALA A 170 -17.99 -12.83 1.77
N ALA A 171 -17.04 -12.48 0.90
CA ALA A 171 -16.64 -13.31 -0.24
C ALA A 171 -15.10 -13.35 -0.41
N PRO A 172 -14.36 -13.92 0.55
CA PRO A 172 -12.89 -13.89 0.52
C PRO A 172 -12.28 -14.58 -0.71
N GLN A 173 -12.97 -15.60 -1.28
CA GLN A 173 -12.52 -16.28 -2.49
C GLN A 173 -12.69 -15.42 -3.76
N ALA A 174 -13.74 -14.60 -3.83
CA ALA A 174 -13.95 -13.68 -4.94
C ALA A 174 -12.91 -12.55 -4.93
N VAL A 175 -12.51 -12.11 -3.74
CA VAL A 175 -11.48 -11.09 -3.55
C VAL A 175 -10.08 -11.68 -3.75
N GLY A 176 -9.81 -12.92 -3.31
CA GLY A 176 -8.56 -13.63 -3.62
C GLY A 176 -8.38 -13.83 -5.13
N HIS A 177 -9.46 -14.04 -5.89
CA HIS A 177 -9.44 -13.98 -7.36
C HIS A 177 -9.21 -12.56 -7.88
N GLN A 178 -9.77 -11.54 -7.23
CA GLN A 178 -9.51 -10.14 -7.55
C GLN A 178 -8.09 -9.71 -7.17
N GLU A 179 -7.45 -10.29 -6.16
CA GLU A 179 -6.02 -10.06 -5.86
C GLU A 179 -5.12 -10.65 -6.95
N LEU A 180 -5.41 -11.84 -7.44
CA LEU A 180 -4.76 -12.39 -8.65
C LEU A 180 -5.12 -11.57 -9.90
N VAL A 181 -6.33 -11.06 -9.99
CA VAL A 181 -6.78 -10.12 -11.02
C VAL A 181 -6.17 -8.73 -10.81
N CYS A 182 -5.92 -8.28 -9.58
CA CYS A 182 -5.14 -7.07 -9.30
C CYS A 182 -3.70 -7.20 -9.79
N GLN A 183 -3.01 -8.29 -9.51
CA GLN A 183 -1.69 -8.54 -10.09
C GLN A 183 -1.76 -8.66 -11.62
N ARG A 184 -2.82 -9.26 -12.19
CA ARG A 184 -3.07 -9.32 -13.63
C ARG A 184 -3.52 -7.98 -14.20
N ARG A 185 -4.38 -7.23 -13.51
CA ARG A 185 -4.83 -5.90 -13.94
C ARG A 185 -3.69 -4.89 -13.88
N TRP A 186 -2.79 -5.02 -12.91
CA TRP A 186 -1.58 -4.21 -12.85
C TRP A 186 -0.56 -4.63 -13.93
N ARG A 187 -0.48 -5.92 -14.32
CA ARG A 187 0.34 -6.37 -15.47
C ARG A 187 -0.22 -5.86 -16.79
N THR A 188 -1.54 -5.80 -16.97
CA THR A 188 -2.16 -5.21 -18.16
C THR A 188 -1.98 -3.70 -18.24
N PHE A 189 -1.82 -3.00 -17.09
CA PHE A 189 -1.45 -1.58 -17.07
C PHE A 189 0.04 -1.39 -17.42
N ASP A 190 0.93 -2.25 -16.95
CA ASP A 190 2.34 -2.26 -17.37
C ASP A 190 2.46 -2.46 -18.90
N ASP A 191 1.64 -3.34 -19.49
CA ASP A 191 1.54 -3.54 -20.94
C ASP A 191 0.97 -2.29 -21.67
N LEU A 192 0.01 -1.59 -21.08
CA LEU A 192 -0.56 -0.36 -21.65
C LEU A 192 0.42 0.82 -21.57
N ASP A 193 1.25 0.89 -20.54
CA ASP A 193 2.26 1.93 -20.41
C ASP A 193 3.42 1.68 -21.38
N ASP A 194 3.76 0.44 -21.66
CA ASP A 194 4.70 0.05 -22.71
C ASP A 194 4.15 0.40 -24.12
N GLN A 195 2.86 0.17 -24.36
CA GLN A 195 2.20 0.59 -25.59
C GLN A 195 2.14 2.12 -25.74
N ARG A 196 1.92 2.87 -24.65
CA ARG A 196 1.94 4.35 -24.65
C ARG A 196 3.33 4.91 -24.90
N ARG A 197 4.40 4.26 -24.47
CA ARG A 197 5.79 4.63 -24.77
C ARG A 197 6.13 4.37 -26.23
N HIS A 198 5.73 3.23 -26.76
CA HIS A 198 5.88 2.93 -28.19
C HIS A 198 5.12 3.95 -29.06
N ALA A 199 3.94 4.39 -28.62
CA ALA A 199 3.15 5.42 -29.30
C ALA A 199 3.75 6.83 -29.20
N ARG A 200 4.57 7.14 -28.18
CA ARG A 200 5.28 8.41 -28.03
C ARG A 200 6.63 8.47 -28.76
N GLY A 201 7.03 7.42 -29.44
CA GLY A 201 8.20 7.43 -30.31
C GLY A 201 9.55 7.34 -29.58
N ASP A 202 9.57 6.95 -28.30
CA ASP A 202 10.81 6.66 -27.59
C ASP A 202 11.40 5.33 -28.10
N ARG A 203 12.02 5.38 -29.26
CA ARG A 203 12.81 4.27 -29.82
C ARG A 203 14.02 4.04 -28.92
N ILE A 204 14.01 2.92 -28.19
CA ILE A 204 15.25 2.37 -27.64
C ILE A 204 16.13 2.01 -28.84
N GLN A 205 17.18 2.79 -29.07
CA GLN A 205 18.23 2.41 -30.01
C GLN A 205 18.96 1.19 -29.41
N ILE A 206 18.61 0.02 -29.88
CA ILE A 206 19.43 -1.17 -29.70
C ILE A 206 20.63 -0.98 -30.61
N GLY A 207 21.74 -0.56 -30.05
CA GLY A 207 23.00 -0.47 -30.73
C GLY A 207 23.46 -1.87 -31.15
N THR A 208 23.40 -2.16 -32.44
CA THR A 208 24.14 -3.27 -33.08
C THR A 208 25.55 -2.79 -33.31
N GLY A 209 26.47 -3.36 -32.56
CA GLY A 209 27.91 -3.21 -32.75
C GLY A 209 28.59 -4.46 -32.18
#